data_96b83d3d7ae76d6a0b899c7992138883
#
_entry.id   96b83d3d7ae76d6a0b899c7992138883
#
_cell.length_a   1.000
_cell.length_b   1.000
_cell.length_c   1.000
_cell.angle_alpha   90.00
_cell.angle_beta   90.00
_cell.angle_gamma   90.00
#
_symmetry.space_group_name_H-M   'P 1'
#
loop_
_entity.id
_entity.type
_entity.pdbx_description
1 polymer ?
#
loop_
_entity_poly.entity_id
_entity_poly.type
_entity_poly.pdbx_seq_one_letter_code
_entity_poly.pdbx_strand_id
1 'polypeptide(L)'
;MSAVEQRCVILSAGPVEPAAKHKMRPGDYLIACDAGYLAARELGLEPDLILGDFDSAPRPKGGAVVALPAEKDDTDTHYAARIGWEKGFRKFLLLGALGGRRPEHGLAKLATGLWLAKQGAQVELLQGESRFSYVLPGAPARLAHRPGWYFSIFPLEGAAEGVWERGAKYPLQNARLTADFPLGVSNETLPGGAEISVQKGSLLLVETPKEGPAHKNGPGGI
;
A
#
# COMPACT_ATOMS: atom_id res chain seq x y z
N MET A 1 -1.72 29.71 -5.23
CA MET A 1 -2.11 28.34 -5.63
C MET A 1 -1.01 27.43 -5.11
N SER A 2 -1.26 26.59 -4.10
CA SER A 2 -0.24 25.61 -3.65
C SER A 2 0.01 24.65 -4.80
N ALA A 3 1.29 24.44 -5.16
CA ALA A 3 1.66 23.42 -6.13
C ALA A 3 1.03 22.09 -5.66
N VAL A 4 0.28 21.43 -6.51
CA VAL A 4 -0.23 20.08 -6.23
C VAL A 4 1.02 19.22 -6.10
N GLU A 5 1.28 18.77 -4.88
CA GLU A 5 2.45 17.95 -4.59
C GLU A 5 2.32 16.62 -5.36
N GLN A 6 3.18 16.45 -6.35
CA GLN A 6 3.15 15.29 -7.26
C GLN A 6 3.33 13.99 -6.48
N ARG A 7 2.62 12.97 -6.91
CA ARG A 7 2.67 11.62 -6.32
C ARG A 7 3.33 10.65 -7.30
N CYS A 8 4.17 9.76 -6.78
CA CYS A 8 4.66 8.60 -7.51
C CYS A 8 3.69 7.43 -7.33
N VAL A 9 3.19 6.89 -8.42
CA VAL A 9 2.37 5.67 -8.44
C VAL A 9 3.22 4.53 -8.95
N ILE A 10 3.30 3.45 -8.17
CA ILE A 10 4.03 2.24 -8.55
C ILE A 10 3.01 1.14 -8.82
N LEU A 11 2.98 0.67 -10.06
CA LEU A 11 2.09 -0.39 -10.50
C LEU A 11 2.88 -1.69 -10.66
N SER A 12 2.68 -2.61 -9.73
CA SER A 12 3.31 -3.92 -9.72
C SER A 12 2.48 -4.96 -10.49
N ALA A 13 3.07 -6.14 -10.73
CA ALA A 13 2.46 -7.23 -11.50
C ALA A 13 1.34 -8.00 -10.77
N GLY A 14 0.96 -7.61 -9.55
CA GLY A 14 -0.16 -8.24 -8.83
C GLY A 14 -1.54 -7.85 -9.38
N PRO A 15 -2.61 -8.43 -8.85
CA PRO A 15 -3.96 -8.13 -9.29
C PRO A 15 -4.32 -6.66 -9.09
N VAL A 16 -4.88 -6.04 -10.11
CA VAL A 16 -5.37 -4.66 -10.07
C VAL A 16 -6.79 -4.64 -10.60
N GLU A 17 -7.70 -4.12 -9.80
CA GLU A 17 -9.09 -3.97 -10.22
C GLU A 17 -9.26 -2.77 -11.17
N PRO A 18 -10.21 -2.82 -12.12
CA PRO A 18 -10.49 -1.70 -13.02
C PRO A 18 -10.77 -0.38 -12.29
N ALA A 19 -11.37 -0.45 -11.10
CA ALA A 19 -11.63 0.70 -10.25
C ALA A 19 -10.35 1.44 -9.78
N ALA A 20 -9.18 0.80 -9.83
CA ALA A 20 -7.90 1.42 -9.49
C ALA A 20 -7.57 2.62 -10.40
N LYS A 21 -8.09 2.64 -11.65
CA LYS A 21 -7.97 3.80 -12.54
C LYS A 21 -8.50 5.08 -11.89
N HIS A 22 -9.59 5.01 -11.15
CA HIS A 22 -10.18 6.17 -10.47
C HIS A 22 -9.34 6.68 -9.27
N LYS A 23 -8.30 5.94 -8.89
CA LYS A 23 -7.32 6.39 -7.87
C LYS A 23 -6.20 7.23 -8.46
N MET A 24 -6.05 7.22 -9.79
CA MET A 24 -5.09 8.06 -10.48
C MET A 24 -5.53 9.54 -10.47
N ARG A 25 -4.57 10.44 -10.39
CA ARG A 25 -4.77 11.89 -10.38
C ARG A 25 -3.98 12.53 -11.52
N PRO A 26 -4.45 13.65 -12.06
CA PRO A 26 -3.64 14.44 -12.98
C PRO A 26 -2.30 14.81 -12.35
N GLY A 27 -1.20 14.57 -13.07
CA GLY A 27 0.16 14.84 -12.60
C GLY A 27 0.81 13.72 -11.79
N ASP A 28 0.15 12.59 -11.56
CA ASP A 28 0.82 11.40 -11.02
C ASP A 28 1.93 10.95 -11.96
N TYR A 29 3.09 10.58 -11.39
CA TYR A 29 4.19 9.95 -12.11
C TYR A 29 4.07 8.43 -11.95
N LEU A 30 3.79 7.73 -13.04
CA LEU A 30 3.50 6.30 -13.06
C LEU A 30 4.74 5.48 -13.40
N ILE A 31 5.17 4.61 -12.47
CA ILE A 31 6.20 3.59 -12.72
C ILE A 31 5.51 2.23 -12.75
N ALA A 32 5.65 1.50 -13.86
CA ALA A 32 5.18 0.13 -13.99
C ALA A 32 6.34 -0.87 -13.82
N CYS A 33 6.16 -1.87 -12.96
CA CYS A 33 7.15 -2.89 -12.66
C CYS A 33 6.76 -4.22 -13.32
N ASP A 34 7.68 -4.81 -14.09
CA ASP A 34 7.47 -6.07 -14.81
C ASP A 34 6.15 -6.11 -15.59
N ALA A 35 5.36 -7.18 -15.41
CA ALA A 35 4.03 -7.32 -16.03
C ALA A 35 3.02 -6.23 -15.60
N GLY A 36 3.36 -5.34 -14.65
CA GLY A 36 2.52 -4.20 -14.27
C GLY A 36 2.22 -3.26 -15.44
N TYR A 37 3.07 -3.20 -16.47
CA TYR A 37 2.79 -2.40 -17.66
C TYR A 37 1.61 -2.96 -18.47
N LEU A 38 1.34 -4.26 -18.41
CA LEU A 38 0.16 -4.88 -19.04
C LEU A 38 -1.11 -4.41 -18.33
N ALA A 39 -1.11 -4.42 -17.00
CA ALA A 39 -2.21 -3.88 -16.21
C ALA A 39 -2.42 -2.38 -16.48
N ALA A 40 -1.35 -1.59 -16.59
CA ALA A 40 -1.45 -0.19 -16.99
C ALA A 40 -2.18 -0.03 -18.32
N ARG A 41 -1.80 -0.82 -19.32
CA ARG A 41 -2.41 -0.81 -20.64
C ARG A 41 -3.89 -1.19 -20.61
N GLU A 42 -4.26 -2.21 -19.86
CA GLU A 42 -5.67 -2.63 -19.66
C GLU A 42 -6.51 -1.53 -19.01
N LEU A 43 -5.90 -0.77 -18.09
CA LEU A 43 -6.53 0.39 -17.46
C LEU A 43 -6.53 1.64 -18.35
N GLY A 44 -5.89 1.60 -19.52
CA GLY A 44 -5.72 2.77 -20.40
C GLY A 44 -4.84 3.86 -19.77
N LEU A 45 -3.80 3.42 -19.03
CA LEU A 45 -2.78 4.27 -18.42
C LEU A 45 -1.47 4.14 -19.19
N GLU A 46 -0.76 5.25 -19.34
CA GLU A 46 0.57 5.26 -19.94
C GLU A 46 1.62 5.49 -18.86
N PRO A 47 2.51 4.51 -18.58
CA PRO A 47 3.58 4.69 -17.62
C PRO A 47 4.63 5.69 -18.10
N ASP A 48 5.08 6.57 -17.19
CA ASP A 48 6.23 7.45 -17.42
C ASP A 48 7.55 6.66 -17.42
N LEU A 49 7.57 5.52 -16.69
CA LEU A 49 8.71 4.62 -16.62
C LEU A 49 8.22 3.18 -16.52
N ILE A 50 8.85 2.29 -17.28
CA ILE A 50 8.67 0.84 -17.15
C ILE A 50 10.01 0.23 -16.75
N LEU A 51 10.03 -0.61 -15.73
CA LEU A 51 11.24 -1.28 -15.28
C LEU A 51 10.96 -2.72 -14.90
N GLY A 52 11.96 -3.58 -15.06
CA GLY A 52 11.88 -5.00 -14.74
C GLY A 52 12.95 -5.80 -15.47
N ASP A 53 13.05 -7.09 -15.15
CA ASP A 53 13.89 -8.04 -15.89
C ASP A 53 13.13 -8.66 -17.08
N PHE A 54 11.80 -8.47 -17.12
CA PHE A 54 10.89 -8.95 -18.16
C PHE A 54 10.91 -10.47 -18.36
N ASP A 55 11.17 -11.22 -17.28
CA ASP A 55 11.12 -12.69 -17.29
C ASP A 55 9.68 -13.22 -17.41
N SER A 56 8.72 -12.50 -16.86
CA SER A 56 7.30 -12.85 -16.80
C SER A 56 6.44 -12.21 -17.90
N ALA A 57 6.97 -11.24 -18.66
CA ALA A 57 6.25 -10.57 -19.75
C ALA A 57 7.22 -10.02 -20.80
N PRO A 58 6.81 -9.95 -22.10
CA PRO A 58 7.65 -9.41 -23.16
C PRO A 58 8.09 -7.98 -22.87
N ARG A 59 9.34 -7.63 -23.15
CA ARG A 59 9.82 -6.26 -23.03
C ARG A 59 9.01 -5.32 -23.94
N PRO A 60 8.46 -4.21 -23.41
CA PRO A 60 7.69 -3.25 -24.20
C PRO A 60 8.56 -2.61 -25.31
N LYS A 61 7.91 -2.37 -26.46
CA LYS A 61 8.53 -1.62 -27.57
C LYS A 61 8.11 -0.15 -27.44
N GLY A 62 8.96 0.69 -26.89
CA GLY A 62 8.72 2.13 -26.76
C GLY A 62 8.48 2.56 -25.31
N GLY A 63 8.48 3.88 -25.06
CA GLY A 63 8.46 4.49 -23.77
C GLY A 63 9.83 4.48 -23.05
N ALA A 64 9.89 5.04 -21.85
CA ALA A 64 11.08 4.97 -21.00
C ALA A 64 11.14 3.60 -20.33
N VAL A 65 11.99 2.71 -20.86
CA VAL A 65 12.15 1.33 -20.37
C VAL A 65 13.54 1.12 -19.79
N VAL A 66 13.60 0.72 -18.52
CA VAL A 66 14.81 0.32 -17.81
C VAL A 66 14.82 -1.18 -17.62
N ALA A 67 15.71 -1.89 -18.31
CA ALA A 67 15.94 -3.30 -18.08
C ALA A 67 16.83 -3.48 -16.84
N LEU A 68 16.35 -4.27 -15.89
CA LEU A 68 17.10 -4.63 -14.70
C LEU A 68 17.73 -6.02 -14.87
N PRO A 69 18.89 -6.29 -14.26
CA PRO A 69 19.41 -7.65 -14.21
C PRO A 69 18.45 -8.55 -13.43
N ALA A 70 18.33 -9.83 -13.86
CA ALA A 70 17.53 -10.82 -13.12
C ALA A 70 18.15 -11.13 -11.74
N GLU A 71 19.47 -11.18 -11.67
CA GLU A 71 20.22 -11.32 -10.43
C GLU A 71 20.47 -9.95 -9.82
N LYS A 72 19.71 -9.59 -8.80
CA LYS A 72 19.82 -8.33 -8.06
C LYS A 72 19.33 -8.52 -6.63
N ASP A 73 19.84 -7.70 -5.72
CA ASP A 73 19.47 -7.74 -4.29
C ASP A 73 18.12 -7.06 -3.99
N ASP A 74 17.52 -6.41 -5.00
CA ASP A 74 16.28 -5.65 -4.88
C ASP A 74 15.11 -6.30 -5.65
N THR A 75 13.90 -6.13 -5.15
CA THR A 75 12.70 -6.37 -5.97
C THR A 75 12.46 -5.17 -6.89
N ASP A 76 11.82 -5.41 -8.05
CA ASP A 76 11.51 -4.32 -9.00
C ASP A 76 10.67 -3.22 -8.36
N THR A 77 9.73 -3.58 -7.49
CA THR A 77 8.93 -2.60 -6.75
C THR A 77 9.78 -1.76 -5.79
N HIS A 78 10.77 -2.37 -5.12
CA HIS A 78 11.68 -1.62 -4.25
C HIS A 78 12.61 -0.71 -5.05
N TYR A 79 13.11 -1.18 -6.18
CA TYR A 79 13.90 -0.38 -7.10
C TYR A 79 13.10 0.82 -7.64
N ALA A 80 11.83 0.61 -8.03
CA ALA A 80 10.92 1.69 -8.43
C ALA A 80 10.71 2.72 -7.31
N ALA A 81 10.55 2.25 -6.07
CA ALA A 81 10.40 3.11 -4.91
C ALA A 81 11.63 4.00 -4.69
N ARG A 82 12.84 3.44 -4.86
CA ARG A 82 14.09 4.20 -4.77
C ARG A 82 14.18 5.26 -5.87
N ILE A 83 13.89 4.91 -7.12
CA ILE A 83 13.84 5.88 -8.23
C ILE A 83 12.87 7.01 -7.90
N GLY A 84 11.67 6.69 -7.46
CA GLY A 84 10.68 7.70 -7.08
C GLY A 84 11.19 8.62 -5.97
N TRP A 85 11.80 8.04 -4.93
CA TRP A 85 12.40 8.81 -3.84
C TRP A 85 13.53 9.72 -4.30
N GLU A 86 14.45 9.22 -5.12
CA GLU A 86 15.59 9.97 -5.69
C GLU A 86 15.12 11.09 -6.62
N LYS A 87 14.00 10.90 -7.34
CA LYS A 87 13.33 11.95 -8.13
C LYS A 87 12.65 13.03 -7.28
N GLY A 88 12.63 12.89 -5.96
CA GLY A 88 12.08 13.89 -5.04
C GLY A 88 10.62 13.68 -4.66
N PHE A 89 9.97 12.60 -5.09
CA PHE A 89 8.61 12.30 -4.64
C PHE A 89 8.58 11.97 -3.15
N ARG A 90 7.54 12.44 -2.47
CA ARG A 90 7.30 12.22 -1.04
C ARG A 90 5.91 11.64 -0.77
N LYS A 91 5.12 11.42 -1.81
CA LYS A 91 3.83 10.73 -1.76
C LYS A 91 3.86 9.56 -2.72
N PHE A 92 3.51 8.39 -2.22
CA PHE A 92 3.55 7.14 -2.97
C PHE A 92 2.21 6.41 -2.88
N LEU A 93 1.78 5.88 -4.02
CA LEU A 93 0.66 4.95 -4.12
C LEU A 93 1.17 3.67 -4.80
N LEU A 94 1.02 2.54 -4.14
CA LEU A 94 1.37 1.23 -4.69
C LEU A 94 0.09 0.48 -5.08
N LEU A 95 -0.03 0.12 -6.34
CA LEU A 95 -1.11 -0.66 -6.93
C LEU A 95 -0.59 -2.03 -7.38
N GLY A 96 -1.45 -3.06 -7.35
CA GLY A 96 -1.02 -4.43 -7.67
C GLY A 96 0.08 -4.95 -6.73
N ALA A 97 0.17 -4.35 -5.55
CA ALA A 97 1.21 -4.68 -4.59
C ALA A 97 0.88 -5.95 -3.79
N LEU A 98 -0.39 -6.17 -3.49
CA LEU A 98 -0.86 -7.25 -2.63
C LEU A 98 -1.73 -8.23 -3.43
N GLY A 99 -1.89 -9.44 -2.90
CA GLY A 99 -2.60 -10.51 -3.58
C GLY A 99 -1.75 -11.22 -4.66
N GLY A 100 -2.38 -12.10 -5.44
CA GLY A 100 -1.71 -12.90 -6.47
C GLY A 100 -1.21 -14.24 -5.94
N ARG A 101 -0.50 -14.98 -6.83
CA ARG A 101 -0.03 -16.35 -6.54
C ARG A 101 1.20 -16.42 -5.64
N ARG A 102 1.88 -15.31 -5.45
CA ARG A 102 3.15 -15.22 -4.71
C ARG A 102 3.00 -14.32 -3.48
N PRO A 103 2.53 -14.85 -2.34
CA PRO A 103 2.27 -14.05 -1.14
C PRO A 103 3.53 -13.38 -0.58
N GLU A 104 4.71 -14.00 -0.75
CA GLU A 104 6.00 -13.43 -0.34
C GLU A 104 6.31 -12.09 -1.03
N HIS A 105 5.85 -11.89 -2.28
CA HIS A 105 5.97 -10.61 -2.97
C HIS A 105 5.11 -9.53 -2.32
N GLY A 106 3.93 -9.89 -1.78
CA GLY A 106 3.11 -8.98 -1.00
C GLY A 106 3.83 -8.48 0.26
N LEU A 107 4.46 -9.41 0.99
CA LEU A 107 5.25 -9.08 2.18
C LEU A 107 6.45 -8.17 1.83
N ALA A 108 7.18 -8.46 0.74
CA ALA A 108 8.27 -7.61 0.28
C ALA A 108 7.81 -6.19 -0.08
N LYS A 109 6.61 -6.05 -0.66
CA LYS A 109 6.04 -4.73 -1.00
C LYS A 109 5.56 -3.96 0.23
N LEU A 110 5.05 -4.65 1.26
CA LEU A 110 4.80 -4.03 2.56
C LEU A 110 6.11 -3.53 3.19
N ALA A 111 7.19 -4.30 3.12
CA ALA A 111 8.50 -3.86 3.59
C ALA A 111 9.02 -2.64 2.79
N THR A 112 8.81 -2.60 1.48
CA THR A 112 9.13 -1.44 0.63
C THR A 112 8.35 -0.20 1.07
N GLY A 113 7.06 -0.34 1.35
CA GLY A 113 6.24 0.76 1.85
C GLY A 113 6.72 1.26 3.22
N LEU A 114 7.12 0.36 4.13
CA LEU A 114 7.71 0.73 5.41
C LEU A 114 9.03 1.50 5.23
N TRP A 115 9.88 1.04 4.31
CA TRP A 115 11.13 1.73 4.00
C TRP A 115 10.86 3.17 3.55
N LEU A 116 9.93 3.39 2.61
CA LEU A 116 9.53 4.73 2.16
C LEU A 116 8.99 5.58 3.33
N ALA A 117 8.11 5.01 4.16
CA ALA A 117 7.53 5.70 5.30
C ALA A 117 8.61 6.15 6.31
N LYS A 118 9.61 5.30 6.57
CA LYS A 118 10.78 5.64 7.41
C LYS A 118 11.67 6.73 6.82
N GLN A 119 11.69 6.89 5.49
CA GLN A 119 12.33 8.04 4.84
C GLN A 119 11.49 9.33 4.97
N GLY A 120 10.28 9.26 5.53
CA GLY A 120 9.38 10.40 5.69
C GLY A 120 8.36 10.57 4.56
N ALA A 121 8.21 9.58 3.68
CA ALA A 121 7.18 9.62 2.65
C ALA A 121 5.79 9.26 3.22
N GLN A 122 4.75 9.83 2.63
CA GLN A 122 3.38 9.35 2.77
C GLN A 122 3.18 8.18 1.81
N VAL A 123 2.82 7.02 2.34
CA VAL A 123 2.72 5.78 1.55
C VAL A 123 1.35 5.15 1.74
N GLU A 124 0.73 4.78 0.65
CA GLU A 124 -0.52 4.04 0.61
C GLU A 124 -0.37 2.87 -0.36
N LEU A 125 -0.80 1.67 0.07
CA LEU A 125 -0.98 0.53 -0.82
C LEU A 125 -2.48 0.24 -0.92
N LEU A 126 -2.95 -0.15 -2.08
CA LEU A 126 -4.35 -0.51 -2.29
C LEU A 126 -4.47 -1.95 -2.78
N GLN A 127 -5.46 -2.66 -2.22
CA GLN A 127 -5.93 -3.95 -2.71
C GLN A 127 -7.46 -3.95 -2.68
N GLY A 128 -8.08 -3.90 -3.85
CA GLY A 128 -9.50 -3.62 -3.94
C GLY A 128 -9.85 -2.30 -3.27
N GLU A 129 -10.78 -2.33 -2.34
CA GLU A 129 -11.13 -1.17 -1.52
C GLU A 129 -10.23 -1.01 -0.28
N SER A 130 -9.51 -2.08 0.10
CA SER A 130 -8.65 -2.07 1.29
C SER A 130 -7.43 -1.20 1.09
N ARG A 131 -7.09 -0.48 2.16
CA ARG A 131 -6.03 0.52 2.18
C ARG A 131 -5.02 0.16 3.26
N PHE A 132 -3.73 0.21 2.93
CA PHE A 132 -2.62 -0.07 3.82
C PHE A 132 -1.74 1.16 3.91
N SER A 133 -1.40 1.56 5.12
CA SER A 133 -0.53 2.70 5.41
C SER A 133 0.31 2.44 6.65
N TYR A 134 1.13 3.41 7.07
CA TYR A 134 2.07 3.23 8.16
C TYR A 134 1.90 4.30 9.23
N VAL A 135 2.04 3.90 10.51
CA VAL A 135 2.09 4.81 11.65
C VAL A 135 3.46 4.69 12.29
N LEU A 136 4.15 5.81 12.37
CA LEU A 136 5.50 5.91 12.91
C LEU A 136 5.55 6.87 14.09
N PRO A 137 6.57 6.81 14.95
CA PRO A 137 6.78 7.79 16.00
C PRO A 137 6.80 9.22 15.43
N GLY A 138 6.00 10.10 16.02
CA GLY A 138 5.87 11.48 15.57
C GLY A 138 4.98 11.70 14.34
N ALA A 139 4.47 10.63 13.70
CA ALA A 139 3.60 10.68 12.53
C ALA A 139 2.29 9.89 12.79
N PRO A 140 1.36 10.42 13.59
CA PRO A 140 0.09 9.76 13.88
C PRO A 140 -0.80 9.68 12.65
N ALA A 141 -1.58 8.60 12.54
CA ALA A 141 -2.63 8.49 11.55
C ALA A 141 -3.95 9.04 12.08
N ARG A 142 -4.69 9.75 11.22
CA ARG A 142 -6.03 10.23 11.51
C ARG A 142 -7.01 9.63 10.53
N LEU A 143 -7.98 8.91 11.07
CA LEU A 143 -9.02 8.23 10.31
C LEU A 143 -10.34 9.01 10.41
N ALA A 144 -10.93 9.34 9.27
CA ALA A 144 -12.30 9.83 9.25
C ALA A 144 -13.26 8.74 9.71
N HIS A 145 -14.39 9.14 10.30
CA HIS A 145 -15.44 8.18 10.61
C HIS A 145 -16.02 7.57 9.33
N ARG A 146 -15.95 6.25 9.23
CA ARG A 146 -16.44 5.48 8.07
C ARG A 146 -17.32 4.32 8.57
N PRO A 147 -18.64 4.51 8.68
CA PRO A 147 -19.54 3.41 9.00
C PRO A 147 -19.37 2.25 8.02
N GLY A 148 -19.39 1.01 8.53
CA GLY A 148 -19.19 -0.16 7.67
C GLY A 148 -17.73 -0.46 7.31
N TRP A 149 -16.78 0.15 7.99
CA TRP A 149 -15.35 -0.12 7.83
C TRP A 149 -14.71 -0.58 9.13
N TYR A 150 -13.74 -1.49 8.99
CA TYR A 150 -12.79 -1.81 10.04
C TYR A 150 -11.47 -1.08 9.79
N PHE A 151 -10.75 -0.84 10.88
CA PHE A 151 -9.31 -0.63 10.81
C PHE A 151 -8.60 -1.63 11.72
N SER A 152 -7.37 -1.97 11.37
CA SER A 152 -6.53 -2.90 12.12
C SER A 152 -5.10 -2.37 12.15
N ILE A 153 -4.38 -2.62 13.23
CA ILE A 153 -2.97 -2.25 13.35
C ILE A 153 -2.13 -3.47 13.70
N PHE A 154 -0.95 -3.55 13.09
CA PHE A 154 0.01 -4.63 13.30
C PHE A 154 1.41 -4.05 13.54
N PRO A 155 2.13 -4.48 14.59
CA PRO A 155 3.53 -4.11 14.75
C PRO A 155 4.38 -4.78 13.67
N LEU A 156 5.27 -4.03 13.02
CA LEU A 156 6.09 -4.53 11.91
C LEU A 156 7.49 -4.96 12.33
N GLU A 157 7.98 -4.51 13.49
CA GLU A 157 9.36 -4.70 13.94
C GLU A 157 9.41 -5.38 15.32
N GLY A 158 8.73 -6.51 15.44
CA GLY A 158 8.68 -7.30 16.68
C GLY A 158 7.71 -6.74 17.72
N ALA A 159 7.86 -5.52 18.17
CA ALA A 159 6.96 -4.86 19.11
C ALA A 159 6.78 -3.37 18.80
N ALA A 160 5.61 -2.84 19.16
CA ALA A 160 5.30 -1.42 19.16
C ALA A 160 4.88 -1.01 20.58
N GLU A 161 5.45 0.08 21.10
CA GLU A 161 5.22 0.55 22.47
C GLU A 161 4.63 1.97 22.46
N GLY A 162 3.86 2.27 23.50
CA GLY A 162 3.18 3.57 23.62
C GLY A 162 2.12 3.74 22.51
N VAL A 163 1.39 2.68 22.22
CA VAL A 163 0.33 2.71 21.21
C VAL A 163 -0.95 3.28 21.81
N TRP A 164 -1.51 4.25 21.13
CA TRP A 164 -2.79 4.86 21.45
C TRP A 164 -3.74 4.78 20.26
N GLU A 165 -4.98 4.37 20.55
CA GLU A 165 -6.11 4.47 19.63
C GLU A 165 -7.20 5.32 20.30
N ARG A 166 -7.31 6.57 19.90
CA ARG A 166 -8.34 7.50 20.39
C ARG A 166 -9.48 7.58 19.38
N GLY A 167 -10.72 7.68 19.84
CA GLY A 167 -11.89 7.72 18.96
C GLY A 167 -12.21 6.38 18.29
N ALA A 168 -11.69 5.31 18.83
CA ALA A 168 -11.95 3.94 18.42
C ALA A 168 -12.96 3.26 19.32
N LYS A 169 -13.72 2.29 18.80
CA LYS A 169 -14.71 1.50 19.55
C LYS A 169 -14.05 0.71 20.69
N TYR A 170 -12.85 0.19 20.43
CA TYR A 170 -12.02 -0.51 21.40
C TYR A 170 -10.71 0.27 21.56
N PRO A 171 -10.69 1.33 22.42
CA PRO A 171 -9.54 2.20 22.51
C PRO A 171 -8.35 1.51 23.16
N LEU A 172 -7.16 1.79 22.67
CA LEU A 172 -5.91 1.44 23.32
C LEU A 172 -5.30 2.67 24.02
N GLN A 173 -4.71 2.45 25.19
CA GLN A 173 -4.08 3.49 25.99
C GLN A 173 -2.69 3.03 26.42
N ASN A 174 -1.65 3.65 25.84
CA ASN A 174 -0.25 3.34 26.13
C ASN A 174 0.06 1.84 26.03
N ALA A 175 -0.55 1.18 25.06
CA ALA A 175 -0.46 -0.27 24.90
C ALA A 175 0.90 -0.68 24.30
N ARG A 176 1.29 -1.93 24.59
CA ARG A 176 2.36 -2.63 23.90
C ARG A 176 1.75 -3.71 23.02
N LEU A 177 2.03 -3.64 21.71
CA LEU A 177 1.65 -4.65 20.73
C LEU A 177 2.87 -5.49 20.37
N THR A 178 2.68 -6.79 20.22
CA THR A 178 3.72 -7.72 19.79
C THR A 178 3.26 -8.50 18.55
N ALA A 179 4.21 -8.94 17.72
CA ALA A 179 3.90 -9.62 16.46
C ALA A 179 3.22 -10.98 16.64
N ASP A 180 3.33 -11.57 17.81
CA ASP A 180 2.77 -12.87 18.19
C ASP A 180 1.38 -12.77 18.85
N PHE A 181 0.88 -11.55 19.09
CA PHE A 181 -0.44 -11.34 19.68
C PHE A 181 -1.25 -10.27 18.93
N PRO A 182 -2.30 -10.67 18.16
CA PRO A 182 -3.03 -9.78 17.24
C PRO A 182 -4.06 -8.89 17.97
N LEU A 183 -3.65 -8.09 18.92
CA LEU A 183 -4.54 -7.25 19.74
C LEU A 183 -5.25 -6.15 18.92
N GLY A 184 -4.60 -5.57 17.93
CA GLY A 184 -5.09 -4.40 17.20
C GLY A 184 -6.00 -4.69 16.00
N VAL A 185 -6.75 -5.80 15.98
CA VAL A 185 -7.50 -6.23 14.79
C VAL A 185 -8.99 -5.89 14.87
N SER A 186 -9.56 -5.47 13.72
CA SER A 186 -11.00 -5.25 13.51
C SER A 186 -11.65 -4.23 14.44
N ASN A 187 -10.97 -3.10 14.65
CA ASN A 187 -11.53 -1.96 15.35
C ASN A 187 -12.39 -1.08 14.41
N GLU A 188 -13.17 -0.17 14.97
CA GLU A 188 -14.06 0.75 14.25
C GLU A 188 -13.84 2.18 14.74
N THR A 189 -13.97 3.14 13.83
CA THR A 189 -13.94 4.56 14.20
C THR A 189 -15.28 4.99 14.80
N LEU A 190 -15.27 5.78 15.87
CA LEU A 190 -16.45 6.44 16.41
C LEU A 190 -16.79 7.71 15.59
N PRO A 191 -18.02 8.27 15.74
CA PRO A 191 -18.32 9.61 15.23
C PRO A 191 -17.26 10.63 15.66
N GLY A 192 -16.70 11.36 14.69
CA GLY A 192 -15.53 12.23 14.92
C GLY A 192 -14.21 11.66 14.42
N GLY A 193 -14.18 10.36 14.09
CA GLY A 193 -12.99 9.68 13.58
C GLY A 193 -12.09 9.14 14.70
N ALA A 194 -10.94 8.59 14.31
CA ALA A 194 -9.96 8.04 15.23
C ALA A 194 -8.55 8.59 14.96
N GLU A 195 -7.73 8.63 16.01
CA GLU A 195 -6.30 8.92 15.91
C GLU A 195 -5.51 7.74 16.47
N ILE A 196 -4.56 7.25 15.66
CA ILE A 196 -3.65 6.18 16.02
C ILE A 196 -2.24 6.74 16.11
N SER A 197 -1.56 6.51 17.23
CA SER A 197 -0.18 6.93 17.43
C SER A 197 0.65 5.85 18.10
N VAL A 198 1.98 5.92 17.91
CA VAL A 198 2.97 5.02 18.51
C VAL A 198 4.17 5.83 18.98
N GLN A 199 4.81 5.41 20.07
CA GLN A 199 6.02 6.06 20.60
C GLN A 199 7.30 5.35 20.14
N LYS A 200 7.28 4.00 20.04
CA LYS A 200 8.39 3.19 19.56
C LYS A 200 7.89 2.08 18.63
N GLY A 201 8.69 1.74 17.63
CA GLY A 201 8.36 0.78 16.61
C GLY A 201 7.50 1.39 15.51
N SER A 202 7.04 0.55 14.60
CA SER A 202 6.24 0.92 13.43
C SER A 202 4.98 0.07 13.37
N LEU A 203 3.87 0.68 12.99
CA LEU A 203 2.61 -0.05 12.77
C LEU A 203 2.23 -0.04 11.31
N LEU A 204 1.77 -1.18 10.80
CA LEU A 204 0.96 -1.27 9.60
C LEU A 204 -0.48 -0.95 10.01
N LEU A 205 -1.09 0.02 9.36
CA LEU A 205 -2.49 0.35 9.49
C LEU A 205 -3.24 -0.17 8.26
N VAL A 206 -4.26 -0.98 8.49
CA VAL A 206 -5.12 -1.55 7.44
C VAL A 206 -6.54 -1.04 7.65
N GLU A 207 -7.12 -0.39 6.64
CA GLU A 207 -8.53 -0.06 6.59
C GLU A 207 -9.21 -0.95 5.56
N THR A 208 -10.32 -1.61 5.92
CA THR A 208 -11.03 -2.50 5.02
C THR A 208 -12.55 -2.38 5.22
N PRO A 209 -13.36 -2.43 4.16
CA PRO A 209 -14.80 -2.47 4.32
C PRO A 209 -15.19 -3.75 5.07
N LYS A 210 -16.23 -3.66 5.90
CA LYS A 210 -16.89 -4.85 6.42
C LYS A 210 -17.41 -5.65 5.24
N GLU A 211 -17.31 -6.96 5.32
CA GLU A 211 -17.93 -7.80 4.31
C GLU A 211 -19.42 -7.44 4.21
N GLY A 212 -19.82 -6.97 3.03
CA GLY A 212 -21.24 -6.84 2.69
C GLY A 212 -21.88 -8.22 2.72
N PRO A 213 -23.22 -8.34 2.68
CA PRO A 213 -23.89 -9.63 2.61
C PRO A 213 -23.26 -10.42 1.47
N ALA A 214 -22.73 -11.60 1.81
CA ALA A 214 -21.95 -12.44 0.90
C ALA A 214 -22.61 -12.45 -0.48
N HIS A 215 -21.90 -12.03 -1.52
CA HIS A 215 -22.29 -12.37 -2.87
C HIS A 215 -22.41 -13.88 -2.88
N LYS A 216 -23.65 -14.38 -2.95
CA LYS A 216 -23.92 -15.80 -3.14
C LYS A 216 -23.20 -16.18 -4.43
N ASN A 217 -22.00 -16.74 -4.30
CA ASN A 217 -21.36 -17.42 -5.39
C ASN A 217 -22.38 -18.42 -5.89
N GLY A 218 -22.79 -18.28 -7.15
CA GLY A 218 -23.64 -19.25 -7.81
C GLY A 218 -23.03 -20.64 -7.68
N PRO A 219 -23.81 -21.71 -7.77
CA PRO A 219 -23.34 -23.07 -7.52
C PRO A 219 -22.18 -23.37 -8.48
N GLY A 220 -20.98 -23.43 -7.91
CA GLY A 220 -19.82 -23.97 -8.58
C GLY A 220 -20.08 -25.41 -8.89
N GLY A 221 -20.26 -25.74 -10.17
CA GLY A 221 -20.33 -27.11 -10.64
C GLY A 221 -19.08 -27.89 -10.22
N ILE A 222 -19.33 -29.11 -9.80
CA ILE A 222 -18.39 -30.18 -9.50
C ILE A 222 -17.50 -30.44 -10.71
#